data_d2d66c698930d8e83213009058caea7c
#
_entry.id   d2d66c698930d8e83213009058caea7c
#
_cell.length_a   1.000
_cell.length_b   1.000
_cell.length_c   1.000
_cell.angle_alpha   90.00
_cell.angle_beta   90.00
_cell.angle_gamma   90.00
#
_symmetry.space_group_name_H-M   'P 1'
#
loop_
_entity.id
_entity.type
_entity.pdbx_description
1 polymer ?
#
loop_
_entity_poly.entity_id
_entity_poly.type
_entity_poly.pdbx_seq_one_letter_code
_entity_poly.pdbx_strand_id
1 'polypeptide(L)'
;MSPKSAPLPYRGIPTAIFALRRHLAITAMLLTGPMGAIRADDRIYPKQGSSVSGSITEIGRDKVVIEVRGTPQTFETPALARVVFDGEPSTLSRVKELAANGQWDQAQEEIKKIDPESVTGDAPQAELAYYSSWIEGNLALTGRADPGSAAKGLLAYFTANKESHHFYEGTETLGELATLLGNYDRASVYFGALAKAPYPQVALRSKVLEARALLSQQKFAEARTVCSEAIGTAATDPATLRSQQLAKVVLARCDISEGKTADAIQNLQKMIQENDSTDSLLFAALYNAQGEALQKEQKWEQAVLAYLHSDLLFSNNPESHAEALYHLSQLWAKLGEPQRAAEAKEKLTTLYAGSAWAKK
;
A
#
# COMPACT_ATOMS: atom_id res chain seq x y z
N MET A 1 20.92 59.84 -11.42
CA MET A 1 22.13 60.48 -10.91
C MET A 1 22.88 59.48 -10.04
N SER A 2 23.96 58.97 -10.62
CA SER A 2 24.98 58.26 -9.84
C SER A 2 25.84 59.23 -9.05
N PRO A 3 26.58 58.81 -8.01
CA PRO A 3 27.97 58.62 -8.38
C PRO A 3 28.65 57.32 -7.87
N LYS A 4 29.64 56.96 -8.63
CA LYS A 4 30.74 56.03 -8.44
C LYS A 4 31.62 56.42 -7.24
N SER A 5 32.20 55.43 -6.56
CA SER A 5 33.51 55.61 -5.89
C SER A 5 34.35 54.35 -6.02
N ALA A 6 35.61 54.59 -6.30
CA ALA A 6 36.67 53.73 -6.79
C ALA A 6 37.49 53.06 -5.65
N PRO A 7 38.48 52.22 -6.02
CA PRO A 7 39.15 51.25 -5.13
C PRO A 7 40.42 51.81 -4.50
N LEU A 8 40.91 51.22 -3.41
CA LEU A 8 42.22 51.50 -2.80
C LEU A 8 43.03 50.24 -2.52
N PRO A 9 44.34 50.37 -2.30
CA PRO A 9 45.33 49.59 -3.05
C PRO A 9 46.14 48.57 -2.21
N TYR A 10 46.81 47.71 -2.98
CA TYR A 10 47.87 46.79 -2.58
C TYR A 10 49.05 47.47 -1.88
N ARG A 11 49.61 46.84 -0.84
CA ARG A 11 51.01 47.00 -0.39
C ARG A 11 51.43 45.64 0.20
N GLY A 12 52.32 44.92 -0.38
CA GLY A 12 53.73 45.04 -0.46
C GLY A 12 54.44 44.19 0.57
N ILE A 13 55.06 43.07 0.13
CA ILE A 13 55.93 42.14 0.88
C ILE A 13 57.25 42.83 1.25
N PRO A 14 57.93 42.39 2.31
CA PRO A 14 59.32 42.03 2.10
C PRO A 14 59.71 40.67 2.69
N THR A 15 60.49 39.98 1.86
CA THR A 15 61.28 38.82 2.08
C THR A 15 62.40 39.08 3.13
N ALA A 16 62.68 38.11 3.99
CA ALA A 16 63.97 37.90 4.59
C ALA A 16 64.20 36.42 4.92
N ILE A 17 65.21 35.90 4.32
CA ILE A 17 65.87 34.62 4.41
C ILE A 17 66.56 34.48 5.77
N PHE A 18 66.48 33.36 6.44
CA PHE A 18 67.63 32.70 7.07
C PHE A 18 67.38 31.21 7.33
N ALA A 19 68.28 30.39 6.85
CA ALA A 19 68.32 28.94 6.96
C ALA A 19 68.70 28.47 8.36
N LEU A 20 68.09 27.42 8.85
CA LEU A 20 68.71 26.49 9.80
C LEU A 20 68.24 25.05 9.60
N ARG A 21 69.07 24.21 9.01
CA ARG A 21 68.90 22.76 8.92
C ARG A 21 68.98 22.17 10.32
N ARG A 22 67.93 21.47 10.71
CA ARG A 22 68.00 20.39 11.70
C ARG A 22 67.15 19.22 11.20
N HIS A 23 67.83 18.11 10.93
CA HIS A 23 67.25 16.83 10.60
C HIS A 23 66.43 16.33 11.84
N LEU A 24 65.14 16.22 11.69
CA LEU A 24 64.32 15.36 12.53
C LEU A 24 63.76 14.27 11.61
N ALA A 25 64.26 13.06 11.80
CA ALA A 25 63.66 11.84 11.22
C ALA A 25 62.31 11.64 11.92
N ILE A 26 61.23 11.98 11.23
CA ILE A 26 59.88 11.57 11.65
C ILE A 26 59.66 10.19 11.08
N THR A 27 59.81 9.16 11.92
CA THR A 27 59.34 7.81 11.67
C THR A 27 57.83 7.87 11.54
N ALA A 28 57.29 7.89 10.31
CA ALA A 28 55.88 7.71 10.04
C ALA A 28 55.52 6.27 10.42
N MET A 29 55.01 6.10 11.62
CA MET A 29 54.35 4.87 12.07
C MET A 29 53.02 4.79 11.33
N LEU A 30 52.99 4.06 10.21
CA LEU A 30 51.81 3.65 9.51
C LEU A 30 50.96 2.79 10.49
N LEU A 31 50.03 3.41 11.20
CA LEU A 31 48.94 2.75 11.83
C LEU A 31 48.00 2.19 10.73
N THR A 32 48.37 1.03 10.19
CA THR A 32 47.42 0.18 9.48
C THR A 32 46.51 -0.47 10.54
N GLY A 33 45.60 0.32 11.10
CA GLY A 33 44.41 -0.24 11.74
C GLY A 33 43.67 -1.02 10.66
N PRO A 34 43.03 -2.17 10.99
CA PRO A 34 42.15 -2.81 10.02
C PRO A 34 41.12 -1.75 9.60
N MET A 35 41.15 -1.36 8.32
CA MET A 35 39.99 -0.72 7.70
C MET A 35 38.87 -1.75 7.85
N GLY A 36 38.09 -1.63 8.91
CA GLY A 36 36.83 -2.34 9.02
C GLY A 36 36.10 -2.01 7.71
N ALA A 37 35.84 -3.04 6.94
CA ALA A 37 34.94 -2.89 5.80
C ALA A 37 33.74 -2.12 6.32
N ILE A 38 33.43 -0.98 5.69
CA ILE A 38 32.19 -0.26 5.95
C ILE A 38 31.13 -1.25 5.52
N ARG A 39 30.62 -2.06 6.47
CA ARG A 39 29.40 -2.82 6.26
C ARG A 39 28.32 -1.79 6.01
N ALA A 40 27.66 -1.90 4.88
CA ALA A 40 26.40 -1.21 4.72
C ALA A 40 25.47 -1.79 5.81
N ASP A 41 24.79 -0.93 6.56
CA ASP A 41 23.90 -1.36 7.62
C ASP A 41 22.53 -1.72 7.03
N ASP A 42 21.88 -2.73 7.60
CA ASP A 42 20.44 -2.95 7.36
C ASP A 42 19.67 -1.68 7.72
N ARG A 43 18.54 -1.45 7.07
CA ARG A 43 17.74 -0.27 7.32
C ARG A 43 16.25 -0.59 7.38
N ILE A 44 15.61 -0.15 8.46
CA ILE A 44 14.16 -0.22 8.64
C ILE A 44 13.55 1.14 8.35
N TYR A 45 12.50 1.15 7.54
CA TYR A 45 11.66 2.31 7.24
C TYR A 45 10.27 2.06 7.84
N PRO A 46 9.95 2.64 9.00
CA PRO A 46 8.61 2.55 9.55
C PRO A 46 7.62 3.41 8.73
N LYS A 47 6.32 3.10 8.81
CA LYS A 47 5.26 3.92 8.20
C LYS A 47 5.18 5.32 8.79
N GLN A 48 5.61 5.47 10.04
CA GLN A 48 5.68 6.75 10.76
C GLN A 48 7.03 6.90 11.43
N GLY A 49 7.61 8.10 11.37
CA GLY A 49 8.91 8.40 11.95
C GLY A 49 10.07 8.27 10.97
N SER A 50 11.28 8.35 11.51
CA SER A 50 12.53 8.29 10.72
C SER A 50 13.00 6.85 10.52
N SER A 51 13.72 6.62 9.44
CA SER A 51 14.40 5.33 9.21
C SER A 51 15.49 5.07 10.25
N VAL A 52 15.70 3.80 10.56
CA VAL A 52 16.69 3.32 11.52
C VAL A 52 17.69 2.41 10.82
N SER A 53 19.01 2.67 11.01
CA SER A 53 20.09 1.85 10.45
C SER A 53 20.82 1.10 11.56
N GLY A 54 21.17 -0.14 11.29
CA GLY A 54 21.87 -1.02 12.24
C GLY A 54 22.01 -2.44 11.68
N SER A 55 22.09 -3.43 12.55
CA SER A 55 22.15 -4.84 12.16
C SER A 55 20.86 -5.53 12.57
N ILE A 56 20.12 -6.13 11.64
CA ILE A 56 18.93 -6.92 11.95
C ILE A 56 19.36 -8.21 12.64
N THR A 57 18.85 -8.40 13.86
CA THR A 57 19.19 -9.56 14.72
C THR A 57 18.05 -10.57 14.81
N GLU A 58 16.80 -10.14 14.55
CA GLU A 58 15.63 -11.00 14.52
C GLU A 58 14.68 -10.51 13.44
N ILE A 59 14.18 -11.42 12.63
CA ILE A 59 13.12 -11.15 11.65
C ILE A 59 12.07 -12.27 11.76
N GLY A 60 10.83 -11.87 11.92
CA GLY A 60 9.74 -12.82 12.07
C GLY A 60 8.42 -12.22 11.64
N ARG A 61 7.37 -13.04 11.72
CA ARG A 61 6.02 -12.65 11.31
C ARG A 61 5.50 -11.41 12.03
N ASP A 62 5.77 -11.32 13.33
CA ASP A 62 5.17 -10.28 14.17
C ASP A 62 6.09 -9.08 14.36
N LYS A 63 7.40 -9.28 14.36
CA LYS A 63 8.36 -8.23 14.66
C LYS A 63 9.67 -8.39 13.90
N VAL A 64 10.35 -7.25 13.73
CA VAL A 64 11.74 -7.16 13.30
C VAL A 64 12.53 -6.44 14.39
N VAL A 65 13.69 -6.99 14.78
CA VAL A 65 14.60 -6.38 15.77
C VAL A 65 15.88 -5.96 15.07
N ILE A 66 16.25 -4.69 15.23
CA ILE A 66 17.48 -4.10 14.72
C ILE A 66 18.34 -3.61 15.88
N GLU A 67 19.60 -3.95 15.88
CA GLU A 67 20.56 -3.48 16.86
C GLU A 67 21.24 -2.19 16.36
N VAL A 68 21.10 -1.11 17.12
CA VAL A 68 21.69 0.20 16.84
C VAL A 68 22.70 0.51 17.92
N ARG A 69 23.99 0.50 17.57
CA ARG A 69 25.09 0.78 18.51
C ARG A 69 25.03 -0.07 19.79
N GLY A 70 24.71 -1.35 19.64
CA GLY A 70 24.60 -2.30 20.75
C GLY A 70 23.27 -2.28 21.52
N THR A 71 22.29 -1.46 21.06
CA THR A 71 20.96 -1.37 21.69
C THR A 71 19.91 -1.93 20.74
N PRO A 72 19.14 -2.98 21.12
CA PRO A 72 18.09 -3.52 20.28
C PRO A 72 16.88 -2.60 20.25
N GLN A 73 16.31 -2.41 19.04
CA GLN A 73 15.04 -1.73 18.80
C GLN A 73 14.10 -2.69 18.10
N THR A 74 12.87 -2.80 18.59
CA THR A 74 11.85 -3.70 18.05
C THR A 74 10.80 -2.91 17.28
N PHE A 75 10.46 -3.42 16.10
CA PHE A 75 9.41 -2.88 15.24
C PHE A 75 8.37 -3.97 14.97
N GLU A 76 7.10 -3.64 15.19
CA GLU A 76 5.97 -4.48 14.78
C GLU A 76 5.87 -4.50 13.25
N THR A 77 5.68 -5.67 12.64
CA THR A 77 5.67 -5.78 11.18
C THR A 77 4.57 -4.96 10.50
N PRO A 78 3.35 -4.80 11.05
CA PRO A 78 2.35 -3.92 10.44
C PRO A 78 2.72 -2.42 10.45
N ALA A 79 3.68 -2.02 11.28
CA ALA A 79 4.19 -0.65 11.34
C ALA A 79 5.32 -0.37 10.34
N LEU A 80 5.82 -1.39 9.64
CA LEU A 80 6.89 -1.26 8.66
C LEU A 80 6.36 -0.81 7.30
N ALA A 81 7.04 0.13 6.67
CA ALA A 81 6.85 0.46 5.26
C ALA A 81 7.73 -0.43 4.38
N ARG A 82 8.99 -0.63 4.76
CA ARG A 82 9.94 -1.54 4.11
C ARG A 82 11.16 -1.82 4.98
N VAL A 83 11.84 -2.90 4.68
CA VAL A 83 13.15 -3.26 5.22
C VAL A 83 14.13 -3.34 4.07
N VAL A 84 15.34 -2.80 4.23
CA VAL A 84 16.44 -2.87 3.26
C VAL A 84 17.59 -3.59 3.93
N PHE A 85 18.08 -4.66 3.31
CA PHE A 85 19.14 -5.49 3.85
C PHE A 85 20.52 -5.07 3.31
N ASP A 86 21.56 -5.28 4.11
CA ASP A 86 22.94 -5.11 3.67
C ASP A 86 23.21 -5.96 2.41
N GLY A 87 23.91 -5.37 1.43
CA GLY A 87 24.21 -6.03 0.15
C GLY A 87 23.05 -6.11 -0.83
N GLU A 88 21.85 -5.59 -0.49
CA GLU A 88 20.72 -5.54 -1.39
C GLU A 88 20.99 -4.62 -2.59
N PRO A 89 20.68 -5.05 -3.83
CA PRO A 89 20.81 -4.17 -4.98
C PRO A 89 19.98 -2.90 -4.85
N SER A 90 20.53 -1.75 -5.21
CA SER A 90 19.81 -0.46 -5.17
C SER A 90 18.49 -0.48 -5.97
N THR A 91 18.45 -1.26 -7.06
CA THR A 91 17.23 -1.48 -7.85
C THR A 91 16.14 -2.15 -7.01
N LEU A 92 16.49 -3.15 -6.18
CA LEU A 92 15.50 -3.80 -5.28
C LEU A 92 15.00 -2.83 -4.21
N SER A 93 15.88 -2.01 -3.62
CA SER A 93 15.48 -0.94 -2.71
C SER A 93 14.51 0.05 -3.38
N ARG A 94 14.73 0.37 -4.66
CA ARG A 94 13.81 1.21 -5.45
C ARG A 94 12.46 0.54 -5.69
N VAL A 95 12.45 -0.76 -6.02
CA VAL A 95 11.22 -1.56 -6.14
C VAL A 95 10.40 -1.49 -4.86
N LYS A 96 11.02 -1.71 -3.70
CA LYS A 96 10.39 -1.64 -2.38
C LYS A 96 9.76 -0.28 -2.10
N GLU A 97 10.46 0.80 -2.47
CA GLU A 97 9.94 2.17 -2.33
C GLU A 97 8.71 2.40 -3.21
N LEU A 98 8.76 2.01 -4.47
CA LEU A 98 7.64 2.14 -5.41
C LEU A 98 6.43 1.33 -4.94
N ALA A 99 6.64 0.08 -4.51
CA ALA A 99 5.59 -0.79 -3.99
C ALA A 99 4.96 -0.23 -2.70
N ALA A 100 5.76 0.29 -1.77
CA ALA A 100 5.28 0.93 -0.54
C ALA A 100 4.39 2.18 -0.83
N ASN A 101 4.59 2.82 -1.98
CA ASN A 101 3.79 3.96 -2.45
C ASN A 101 2.62 3.54 -3.38
N GLY A 102 2.38 2.23 -3.57
CA GLY A 102 1.33 1.72 -4.46
C GLY A 102 1.59 1.93 -5.96
N GLN A 103 2.84 2.24 -6.35
CA GLN A 103 3.24 2.49 -7.73
C GLN A 103 3.58 1.17 -8.45
N TRP A 104 2.58 0.29 -8.54
CA TRP A 104 2.73 -1.11 -8.95
C TRP A 104 3.34 -1.31 -10.34
N ASP A 105 2.91 -0.52 -11.35
CA ASP A 105 3.45 -0.62 -12.71
C ASP A 105 4.93 -0.27 -12.76
N GLN A 106 5.31 0.82 -12.06
CA GLN A 106 6.70 1.25 -12.00
C GLN A 106 7.55 0.24 -11.21
N ALA A 107 7.01 -0.32 -10.12
CA ALA A 107 7.66 -1.37 -9.36
C ALA A 107 7.88 -2.63 -10.22
N GLN A 108 6.90 -3.01 -11.06
CA GLN A 108 7.01 -4.13 -12.00
C GLN A 108 8.09 -3.89 -13.07
N GLU A 109 8.17 -2.68 -13.61
CA GLU A 109 9.20 -2.34 -14.59
C GLU A 109 10.61 -2.31 -13.98
N GLU A 110 10.73 -1.88 -12.73
CA GLU A 110 12.02 -1.89 -12.03
C GLU A 110 12.46 -3.31 -11.64
N ILE A 111 11.54 -4.16 -11.14
CA ILE A 111 11.91 -5.51 -10.70
C ILE A 111 12.34 -6.41 -11.86
N LYS A 112 11.79 -6.22 -13.08
CA LYS A 112 12.20 -6.94 -14.30
C LYS A 112 13.65 -6.67 -14.70
N LYS A 113 14.27 -5.57 -14.23
CA LYS A 113 15.66 -5.22 -14.51
C LYS A 113 16.66 -5.98 -13.61
N ILE A 114 16.17 -6.63 -12.56
CA ILE A 114 17.00 -7.37 -11.61
C ILE A 114 17.24 -8.77 -12.16
N ASP A 115 18.51 -9.12 -12.38
CA ASP A 115 18.88 -10.50 -12.61
C ASP A 115 18.87 -11.26 -11.27
N PRO A 116 17.98 -12.26 -11.08
CA PRO A 116 17.91 -12.98 -9.83
C PRO A 116 19.21 -13.66 -9.39
N GLU A 117 20.05 -14.08 -10.36
CA GLU A 117 21.33 -14.72 -10.07
C GLU A 117 22.37 -13.72 -9.53
N SER A 118 22.18 -12.42 -9.78
CA SER A 118 23.03 -11.36 -9.27
C SER A 118 22.74 -10.97 -7.82
N VAL A 119 21.57 -11.37 -7.28
CA VAL A 119 21.17 -11.06 -5.91
C VAL A 119 21.78 -12.08 -4.95
N THR A 120 22.66 -11.62 -4.08
CA THR A 120 23.36 -12.47 -3.13
C THR A 120 22.79 -12.32 -1.72
N GLY A 121 22.85 -13.40 -0.93
CA GLY A 121 22.32 -13.44 0.44
C GLY A 121 20.87 -13.89 0.50
N ASP A 122 20.56 -14.68 1.55
CA ASP A 122 19.23 -15.30 1.72
C ASP A 122 18.11 -14.25 1.88
N ALA A 123 18.36 -13.20 2.67
CA ALA A 123 17.37 -12.18 2.93
C ALA A 123 17.05 -11.34 1.67
N PRO A 124 18.02 -10.78 0.90
CA PRO A 124 17.73 -10.10 -0.35
C PRO A 124 17.05 -10.99 -1.41
N GLN A 125 17.40 -12.29 -1.48
CA GLN A 125 16.74 -13.24 -2.38
C GLN A 125 15.28 -13.50 -1.99
N ALA A 126 15.02 -13.66 -0.69
CA ALA A 126 13.65 -13.78 -0.18
C ALA A 126 12.82 -12.52 -0.45
N GLU A 127 13.42 -11.35 -0.30
CA GLU A 127 12.77 -10.08 -0.64
C GLU A 127 12.43 -9.97 -2.12
N LEU A 128 13.38 -10.30 -3.00
CA LEU A 128 13.13 -10.31 -4.44
C LEU A 128 11.96 -11.25 -4.80
N ALA A 129 11.94 -12.46 -4.23
CA ALA A 129 10.87 -13.42 -4.45
C ALA A 129 9.50 -12.92 -3.94
N TYR A 130 9.48 -12.28 -2.77
CA TYR A 130 8.27 -11.67 -2.22
C TYR A 130 7.76 -10.55 -3.11
N TYR A 131 8.58 -9.53 -3.36
CA TYR A 131 8.15 -8.35 -4.12
C TYR A 131 7.75 -8.71 -5.54
N SER A 132 8.41 -9.68 -6.19
CA SER A 132 7.99 -10.18 -7.51
C SER A 132 6.55 -10.69 -7.47
N SER A 133 6.22 -11.53 -6.49
CA SER A 133 4.88 -12.12 -6.38
C SER A 133 3.83 -11.14 -5.85
N TRP A 134 4.21 -10.25 -4.93
CA TRP A 134 3.30 -9.29 -4.33
C TRP A 134 2.90 -8.15 -5.27
N ILE A 135 3.84 -7.66 -6.08
CA ILE A 135 3.57 -6.69 -7.13
C ILE A 135 2.61 -7.30 -8.17
N GLU A 136 2.86 -8.54 -8.60
CA GLU A 136 1.97 -9.26 -9.51
C GLU A 136 0.58 -9.43 -8.88
N GLY A 137 0.50 -9.75 -7.58
CA GLY A 137 -0.75 -9.83 -6.82
C GLY A 137 -1.55 -8.54 -6.86
N ASN A 138 -0.92 -7.41 -6.57
CA ASN A 138 -1.59 -6.11 -6.58
C ASN A 138 -2.00 -5.67 -7.99
N LEU A 139 -1.21 -5.97 -9.01
CA LEU A 139 -1.60 -5.76 -10.41
C LEU A 139 -2.78 -6.64 -10.80
N ALA A 140 -2.83 -7.89 -10.35
CA ALA A 140 -3.95 -8.80 -10.61
C ALA A 140 -5.26 -8.32 -9.96
N LEU A 141 -5.21 -7.75 -8.74
CA LEU A 141 -6.38 -7.15 -8.10
C LEU A 141 -6.97 -5.99 -8.92
N THR A 142 -6.17 -5.33 -9.72
CA THR A 142 -6.60 -4.28 -10.64
C THR A 142 -6.86 -4.75 -12.06
N GLY A 143 -6.74 -6.06 -12.33
CA GLY A 143 -6.98 -6.67 -13.63
C GLY A 143 -5.85 -6.50 -14.63
N ARG A 144 -4.64 -6.19 -14.17
CA ARG A 144 -3.43 -5.98 -15.02
C ARG A 144 -2.45 -7.17 -14.98
N ALA A 145 -2.78 -8.22 -14.23
CA ALA A 145 -2.07 -9.49 -14.21
C ALA A 145 -3.06 -10.64 -14.01
N ASP A 146 -2.61 -11.87 -14.19
CA ASP A 146 -3.43 -13.05 -13.94
C ASP A 146 -3.54 -13.37 -12.45
N PRO A 147 -4.74 -13.37 -11.86
CA PRO A 147 -4.92 -13.57 -10.43
C PRO A 147 -4.57 -14.98 -9.96
N GLY A 148 -4.66 -15.98 -10.84
CA GLY A 148 -4.32 -17.36 -10.52
C GLY A 148 -2.81 -17.55 -10.38
N SER A 149 -2.04 -17.01 -11.32
CA SER A 149 -0.57 -17.00 -11.28
C SER A 149 -0.05 -16.23 -10.07
N ALA A 150 -0.59 -15.05 -9.83
CA ALA A 150 -0.21 -14.19 -8.72
C ALA A 150 -0.44 -14.88 -7.36
N ALA A 151 -1.62 -15.48 -7.16
CA ALA A 151 -1.93 -16.24 -5.94
C ALA A 151 -1.00 -17.44 -5.76
N LYS A 152 -0.65 -18.15 -6.84
CA LYS A 152 0.29 -19.28 -6.81
C LYS A 152 1.70 -18.83 -6.42
N GLY A 153 2.17 -17.70 -6.96
CA GLY A 153 3.48 -17.12 -6.62
C GLY A 153 3.59 -16.74 -5.15
N LEU A 154 2.63 -15.97 -4.63
CA LEU A 154 2.58 -15.61 -3.21
C LEU A 154 2.48 -16.83 -2.28
N LEU A 155 1.67 -17.83 -2.65
CA LEU A 155 1.56 -19.06 -1.86
C LEU A 155 2.86 -19.86 -1.85
N ALA A 156 3.57 -19.93 -2.96
CA ALA A 156 4.89 -20.56 -3.04
C ALA A 156 5.90 -19.85 -2.13
N TYR A 157 5.90 -18.51 -2.15
CA TYR A 157 6.74 -17.72 -1.25
C TYR A 157 6.47 -18.04 0.23
N PHE A 158 5.22 -18.02 0.69
CA PHE A 158 4.88 -18.29 2.09
C PHE A 158 5.05 -19.74 2.49
N THR A 159 5.05 -20.68 1.53
CA THR A 159 5.37 -22.09 1.80
C THR A 159 6.85 -22.24 2.18
N ALA A 160 7.73 -21.49 1.50
CA ALA A 160 9.16 -21.45 1.78
C ALA A 160 9.52 -20.57 2.99
N ASN A 161 8.77 -19.48 3.21
CA ASN A 161 9.09 -18.43 4.19
C ASN A 161 7.95 -18.24 5.21
N LYS A 162 7.70 -19.26 6.04
CA LYS A 162 6.54 -19.30 6.96
C LYS A 162 6.53 -18.19 8.01
N GLU A 163 7.70 -17.75 8.44
CA GLU A 163 7.88 -16.70 9.47
C GLU A 163 8.25 -15.34 8.84
N SER A 164 7.91 -15.14 7.58
CA SER A 164 8.17 -13.87 6.89
C SER A 164 7.49 -12.69 7.56
N HIS A 165 8.22 -11.58 7.69
CA HIS A 165 7.69 -10.29 8.15
C HIS A 165 6.65 -9.69 7.20
N HIS A 166 6.52 -10.21 5.99
CA HIS A 166 5.48 -9.88 5.01
C HIS A 166 4.17 -10.66 5.20
N PHE A 167 4.08 -11.51 6.25
CA PHE A 167 2.96 -12.43 6.43
C PHE A 167 1.59 -11.73 6.36
N TYR A 168 1.42 -10.63 7.08
CA TYR A 168 0.11 -9.96 7.16
C TYR A 168 -0.31 -9.34 5.83
N GLU A 169 0.58 -8.60 5.21
CA GLU A 169 0.33 -7.90 3.96
C GLU A 169 0.10 -8.88 2.78
N GLY A 170 0.96 -9.87 2.65
CA GLY A 170 0.82 -10.87 1.59
C GLY A 170 -0.35 -11.82 1.80
N THR A 171 -0.72 -12.14 3.07
CA THR A 171 -1.92 -12.93 3.36
C THR A 171 -3.20 -12.14 3.06
N GLU A 172 -3.22 -10.82 3.29
CA GLU A 172 -4.32 -9.95 2.85
C GLU A 172 -4.49 -10.03 1.34
N THR A 173 -3.41 -9.86 0.58
CA THR A 173 -3.43 -9.96 -0.88
C THR A 173 -3.92 -11.34 -1.35
N LEU A 174 -3.49 -12.44 -0.70
CA LEU A 174 -3.99 -13.78 -1.01
C LEU A 174 -5.49 -13.93 -0.78
N GLY A 175 -6.01 -13.33 0.30
CA GLY A 175 -7.44 -13.33 0.60
C GLY A 175 -8.26 -12.55 -0.45
N GLU A 176 -7.78 -11.39 -0.87
CA GLU A 176 -8.42 -10.59 -1.92
C GLU A 176 -8.35 -11.27 -3.29
N LEU A 177 -7.21 -11.89 -3.66
CA LEU A 177 -7.09 -12.69 -4.87
C LEU A 177 -8.02 -13.91 -4.86
N ALA A 178 -8.16 -14.59 -3.72
CA ALA A 178 -9.09 -15.70 -3.57
C ALA A 178 -10.55 -15.24 -3.74
N THR A 179 -10.90 -14.07 -3.21
CA THR A 179 -12.22 -13.43 -3.38
C THR A 179 -12.47 -13.10 -4.85
N LEU A 180 -11.49 -12.50 -5.53
CA LEU A 180 -11.57 -12.15 -6.96
C LEU A 180 -11.76 -13.40 -7.85
N LEU A 181 -11.16 -14.53 -7.48
CA LEU A 181 -11.30 -15.81 -8.15
C LEU A 181 -12.59 -16.56 -7.78
N GLY A 182 -13.43 -16.01 -6.90
CA GLY A 182 -14.63 -16.67 -6.39
C GLY A 182 -14.35 -17.85 -5.44
N ASN A 183 -13.11 -18.00 -4.99
CA ASN A 183 -12.72 -19.05 -4.04
C ASN A 183 -12.89 -18.57 -2.59
N TYR A 184 -14.14 -18.41 -2.20
CA TYR A 184 -14.49 -17.82 -0.91
C TYR A 184 -14.06 -18.65 0.30
N ASP A 185 -13.99 -19.99 0.17
CA ASP A 185 -13.48 -20.86 1.24
C ASP A 185 -12.03 -20.53 1.57
N ARG A 186 -11.20 -20.34 0.54
CA ARG A 186 -9.81 -19.92 0.73
C ARG A 186 -9.71 -18.49 1.25
N ALA A 187 -10.52 -17.58 0.75
CA ALA A 187 -10.56 -16.21 1.25
C ALA A 187 -10.85 -16.18 2.76
N SER A 188 -11.83 -16.96 3.23
CA SER A 188 -12.16 -17.09 4.65
C SER A 188 -11.00 -17.65 5.48
N VAL A 189 -10.24 -18.63 4.96
CA VAL A 189 -9.04 -19.14 5.63
C VAL A 189 -7.98 -18.05 5.81
N TYR A 190 -7.71 -17.26 4.77
CA TYR A 190 -6.71 -16.17 4.83
C TYR A 190 -7.16 -15.05 5.76
N PHE A 191 -8.40 -14.58 5.64
CA PHE A 191 -8.93 -13.54 6.54
C PHE A 191 -9.04 -14.05 7.98
N GLY A 192 -9.42 -15.31 8.20
CA GLY A 192 -9.43 -15.93 9.51
C GLY A 192 -8.05 -16.05 10.16
N ALA A 193 -6.99 -16.20 9.36
CA ALA A 193 -5.61 -16.14 9.86
C ALA A 193 -5.22 -14.72 10.31
N LEU A 194 -5.60 -13.70 9.53
CA LEU A 194 -5.37 -12.29 9.86
C LEU A 194 -6.18 -11.83 11.09
N ALA A 195 -7.41 -12.34 11.26
CA ALA A 195 -8.26 -12.03 12.41
C ALA A 195 -7.65 -12.46 13.75
N LYS A 196 -6.69 -13.39 13.73
CA LYS A 196 -5.95 -13.86 14.91
C LYS A 196 -4.65 -13.09 15.17
N ALA A 197 -4.35 -12.07 14.36
CA ALA A 197 -3.17 -11.23 14.55
C ALA A 197 -3.23 -10.54 15.94
N PRO A 198 -2.09 -10.39 16.63
CA PRO A 198 -2.06 -9.67 17.91
C PRO A 198 -2.26 -8.15 17.74
N TYR A 199 -2.43 -7.68 16.52
CA TYR A 199 -2.56 -6.28 16.13
C TYR A 199 -4.00 -5.93 15.80
N PRO A 200 -4.68 -5.08 16.61
CA PRO A 200 -6.09 -4.71 16.38
C PRO A 200 -6.36 -4.17 14.98
N GLN A 201 -5.45 -3.38 14.41
CA GLN A 201 -5.58 -2.82 13.06
C GLN A 201 -5.60 -3.91 11.97
N VAL A 202 -4.81 -4.98 12.12
CA VAL A 202 -4.80 -6.11 11.18
C VAL A 202 -6.08 -6.93 11.34
N ALA A 203 -6.44 -7.25 12.58
CA ALA A 203 -7.65 -8.04 12.89
C ALA A 203 -8.93 -7.34 12.44
N LEU A 204 -9.07 -6.01 12.67
CA LEU A 204 -10.22 -5.25 12.19
C LEU A 204 -10.26 -5.16 10.67
N ARG A 205 -9.13 -4.91 10.04
CA ARG A 205 -9.02 -4.87 8.57
C ARG A 205 -9.48 -6.18 7.95
N SER A 206 -9.07 -7.31 8.52
CA SER A 206 -9.47 -8.63 8.02
C SER A 206 -10.98 -8.87 8.13
N LYS A 207 -11.64 -8.43 9.22
CA LYS A 207 -13.11 -8.51 9.35
C LYS A 207 -13.83 -7.71 8.26
N VAL A 208 -13.31 -6.53 7.90
CA VAL A 208 -13.91 -5.74 6.80
C VAL A 208 -13.79 -6.49 5.47
N LEU A 209 -12.64 -7.09 5.19
CA LEU A 209 -12.42 -7.86 3.96
C LEU A 209 -13.29 -9.12 3.91
N GLU A 210 -13.42 -9.83 5.03
CA GLU A 210 -14.33 -10.97 5.16
C GLU A 210 -15.79 -10.55 4.92
N ALA A 211 -16.23 -9.45 5.54
CA ALA A 211 -17.58 -8.94 5.34
C ALA A 211 -17.85 -8.55 3.87
N ARG A 212 -16.86 -7.98 3.16
CA ARG A 212 -16.95 -7.69 1.73
C ARG A 212 -17.06 -8.97 0.89
N ALA A 213 -16.29 -10.00 1.23
CA ALA A 213 -16.38 -11.30 0.56
C ALA A 213 -17.74 -11.98 0.79
N LEU A 214 -18.31 -11.85 2.00
CA LEU A 214 -19.66 -12.34 2.33
C LEU A 214 -20.75 -11.55 1.58
N LEU A 215 -20.60 -10.23 1.48
CA LEU A 215 -21.50 -9.38 0.69
C LEU A 215 -21.50 -9.81 -0.80
N SER A 216 -20.33 -10.09 -1.37
CA SER A 216 -20.21 -10.60 -2.75
C SER A 216 -20.90 -11.95 -2.96
N GLN A 217 -21.00 -12.76 -1.91
CA GLN A 217 -21.74 -14.03 -1.88
C GLN A 217 -23.24 -13.86 -1.59
N GLN A 218 -23.73 -12.64 -1.41
CA GLN A 218 -25.10 -12.33 -0.96
C GLN A 218 -25.44 -12.90 0.43
N LYS A 219 -24.45 -13.19 1.26
CA LYS A 219 -24.60 -13.65 2.65
C LYS A 219 -24.74 -12.46 3.60
N PHE A 220 -25.83 -11.70 3.43
CA PHE A 220 -26.01 -10.41 4.13
C PHE A 220 -26.05 -10.54 5.65
N ALA A 221 -26.70 -11.58 6.19
CA ALA A 221 -26.79 -11.80 7.64
C ALA A 221 -25.41 -12.06 8.27
N GLU A 222 -24.59 -12.87 7.62
CA GLU A 222 -23.21 -13.16 8.06
C GLU A 222 -22.34 -11.90 7.96
N ALA A 223 -22.42 -11.16 6.83
CA ALA A 223 -21.72 -9.90 6.66
C ALA A 223 -22.05 -8.88 7.75
N ARG A 224 -23.33 -8.76 8.13
CA ARG A 224 -23.79 -7.89 9.24
C ARG A 224 -23.17 -8.28 10.58
N THR A 225 -23.12 -9.58 10.89
CA THR A 225 -22.51 -10.07 12.14
C THR A 225 -21.07 -9.65 12.23
N VAL A 226 -20.28 -9.93 11.17
CA VAL A 226 -18.86 -9.58 11.12
C VAL A 226 -18.63 -8.05 11.21
N CYS A 227 -19.46 -7.26 10.50
CA CYS A 227 -19.38 -5.80 10.57
C CYS A 227 -19.71 -5.28 11.97
N SER A 228 -20.75 -5.84 12.63
CA SER A 228 -21.16 -5.42 13.98
C SER A 228 -20.05 -5.70 15.00
N GLU A 229 -19.38 -6.84 14.89
CA GLU A 229 -18.21 -7.15 15.70
C GLU A 229 -17.06 -6.16 15.46
N ALA A 230 -16.79 -5.82 14.19
CA ALA A 230 -15.73 -4.86 13.85
C ALA A 230 -16.03 -3.47 14.43
N ILE A 231 -17.28 -3.00 14.34
CA ILE A 231 -17.72 -1.71 14.86
C ILE A 231 -17.71 -1.68 16.40
N GLY A 232 -18.06 -2.80 17.04
CA GLY A 232 -18.08 -2.92 18.51
C GLY A 232 -16.67 -3.04 19.15
N THR A 233 -15.63 -3.23 18.37
CA THR A 233 -14.25 -3.29 18.88
C THR A 233 -13.76 -1.90 19.25
N ALA A 234 -13.02 -1.75 20.37
CA ALA A 234 -12.43 -0.46 20.73
C ALA A 234 -11.40 -0.03 19.66
N ALA A 235 -11.58 1.17 19.12
CA ALA A 235 -10.68 1.75 18.14
C ALA A 235 -9.99 2.97 18.76
N THR A 236 -8.66 2.94 18.83
CA THR A 236 -7.84 3.97 19.48
C THR A 236 -6.85 4.65 18.53
N ASP A 237 -6.72 4.12 17.31
CA ASP A 237 -5.80 4.63 16.30
C ASP A 237 -6.52 4.86 14.95
N PRO A 238 -5.95 5.68 14.04
CA PRO A 238 -6.59 6.02 12.77
C PRO A 238 -6.90 4.81 11.87
N ALA A 239 -6.10 3.73 11.91
CA ALA A 239 -6.29 2.56 11.05
C ALA A 239 -7.49 1.72 11.53
N THR A 240 -7.64 1.53 12.84
CA THR A 240 -8.81 0.85 13.43
C THR A 240 -10.08 1.67 13.22
N LEU A 241 -10.04 2.99 13.40
CA LEU A 241 -11.16 3.88 13.11
C LEU A 241 -11.58 3.80 11.63
N ARG A 242 -10.63 3.84 10.69
CA ARG A 242 -10.91 3.66 9.26
C ARG A 242 -11.59 2.32 8.99
N SER A 243 -11.10 1.23 9.57
CA SER A 243 -11.69 -0.10 9.41
C SER A 243 -13.14 -0.14 9.89
N GLN A 244 -13.46 0.54 11.00
CA GLN A 244 -14.86 0.65 11.48
C GLN A 244 -15.73 1.46 10.51
N GLN A 245 -15.22 2.55 9.94
CA GLN A 245 -15.98 3.31 8.94
C GLN A 245 -16.25 2.46 7.69
N LEU A 246 -15.25 1.72 7.20
CA LEU A 246 -15.44 0.79 6.07
C LEU A 246 -16.44 -0.33 6.40
N ALA A 247 -16.46 -0.86 7.63
CA ALA A 247 -17.48 -1.81 8.07
C ALA A 247 -18.90 -1.22 8.01
N LYS A 248 -19.08 0.06 8.39
CA LYS A 248 -20.36 0.77 8.26
C LYS A 248 -20.78 0.93 6.79
N VAL A 249 -19.84 1.14 5.87
CA VAL A 249 -20.13 1.16 4.42
C VAL A 249 -20.63 -0.21 3.96
N VAL A 250 -20.01 -1.32 4.41
CA VAL A 250 -20.48 -2.67 4.08
C VAL A 250 -21.89 -2.92 4.63
N LEU A 251 -22.19 -2.47 5.87
CA LEU A 251 -23.56 -2.53 6.42
C LEU A 251 -24.56 -1.76 5.56
N ALA A 252 -24.21 -0.54 5.13
CA ALA A 252 -25.08 0.24 4.25
C ALA A 252 -25.34 -0.50 2.92
N ARG A 253 -24.36 -1.17 2.35
CA ARG A 253 -24.54 -2.01 1.15
C ARG A 253 -25.44 -3.23 1.42
N CYS A 254 -25.37 -3.84 2.61
CA CYS A 254 -26.33 -4.86 3.00
C CYS A 254 -27.75 -4.29 3.06
N ASP A 255 -27.96 -3.10 3.65
CA ASP A 255 -29.25 -2.41 3.70
C ASP A 255 -29.80 -2.11 2.30
N ILE A 256 -28.94 -1.62 1.38
CA ILE A 256 -29.29 -1.36 -0.02
C ILE A 256 -29.75 -2.65 -0.71
N SER A 257 -29.04 -3.76 -0.48
CA SER A 257 -29.37 -5.06 -1.08
C SER A 257 -30.70 -5.62 -0.56
N GLU A 258 -31.05 -5.32 0.70
CA GLU A 258 -32.31 -5.71 1.35
C GLU A 258 -33.46 -4.73 1.09
N GLY A 259 -33.24 -3.66 0.30
CA GLY A 259 -34.27 -2.69 -0.07
C GLY A 259 -34.46 -1.54 0.95
N LYS A 260 -33.59 -1.42 1.96
CA LYS A 260 -33.62 -0.31 2.94
C LYS A 260 -32.80 0.90 2.42
N THR A 261 -33.07 1.30 1.19
CA THR A 261 -32.26 2.25 0.44
C THR A 261 -32.32 3.67 0.99
N ALA A 262 -33.48 4.12 1.48
CA ALA A 262 -33.65 5.46 2.02
C ALA A 262 -32.79 5.70 3.28
N ASP A 263 -32.79 4.75 4.21
CA ASP A 263 -31.99 4.80 5.44
C ASP A 263 -30.49 4.72 5.11
N ALA A 264 -30.13 3.87 4.15
CA ALA A 264 -28.75 3.74 3.69
C ALA A 264 -28.23 5.06 3.08
N ILE A 265 -29.02 5.73 2.24
CA ILE A 265 -28.66 7.05 1.66
C ILE A 265 -28.40 8.07 2.76
N GLN A 266 -29.31 8.16 3.74
CA GLN A 266 -29.16 9.10 4.84
C GLN A 266 -27.91 8.82 5.68
N ASN A 267 -27.64 7.56 6.01
CA ASN A 267 -26.46 7.15 6.77
C ASN A 267 -25.16 7.44 5.99
N LEU A 268 -25.12 7.13 4.69
CA LEU A 268 -23.97 7.41 3.85
C LEU A 268 -23.70 8.91 3.70
N GLN A 269 -24.75 9.72 3.53
CA GLN A 269 -24.63 11.19 3.49
C GLN A 269 -24.06 11.74 4.81
N LYS A 270 -24.55 11.24 5.94
CA LYS A 270 -24.01 11.61 7.26
C LYS A 270 -22.53 11.24 7.36
N MET A 271 -22.14 10.04 6.94
CA MET A 271 -20.76 9.61 6.98
C MET A 271 -19.85 10.47 6.08
N ILE A 272 -20.31 10.90 4.90
CA ILE A 272 -19.59 11.80 4.00
C ILE A 272 -19.38 13.18 4.68
N GLN A 273 -20.34 13.68 5.45
CA GLN A 273 -20.24 14.95 6.15
C GLN A 273 -19.33 14.92 7.39
N GLU A 274 -19.29 13.79 8.08
CA GLU A 274 -18.61 13.65 9.37
C GLU A 274 -17.15 13.16 9.27
N ASN A 275 -16.73 12.63 8.12
CA ASN A 275 -15.37 12.09 7.94
C ASN A 275 -14.47 13.04 7.12
N ASP A 276 -13.16 12.84 7.25
CA ASP A 276 -12.15 13.62 6.54
C ASP A 276 -12.02 13.13 5.09
N SER A 277 -12.27 14.03 4.12
CA SER A 277 -12.20 13.73 2.70
C SER A 277 -10.79 13.42 2.18
N THR A 278 -9.75 13.59 2.99
CA THR A 278 -8.40 13.14 2.65
C THR A 278 -8.25 11.61 2.69
N ASP A 279 -9.17 10.88 3.34
CA ASP A 279 -9.25 9.43 3.27
C ASP A 279 -9.91 8.94 1.98
N SER A 280 -9.12 8.94 0.91
CA SER A 280 -9.62 8.62 -0.44
C SER A 280 -10.20 7.20 -0.55
N LEU A 281 -9.69 6.22 0.21
CA LEU A 281 -10.24 4.86 0.23
C LEU A 281 -11.65 4.82 0.80
N LEU A 282 -11.86 5.49 1.93
CA LEU A 282 -13.18 5.58 2.57
C LEU A 282 -14.16 6.34 1.69
N PHE A 283 -13.74 7.48 1.13
CA PHE A 283 -14.62 8.32 0.32
C PHE A 283 -15.01 7.68 -1.01
N ALA A 284 -14.10 6.98 -1.68
CA ALA A 284 -14.44 6.17 -2.85
C ALA A 284 -15.50 5.11 -2.52
N ALA A 285 -15.35 4.41 -1.40
CA ALA A 285 -16.33 3.40 -0.96
C ALA A 285 -17.69 4.01 -0.59
N LEU A 286 -17.70 5.19 0.07
CA LEU A 286 -18.92 5.92 0.45
C LEU A 286 -19.70 6.38 -0.79
N TYR A 287 -19.04 7.03 -1.74
CA TYR A 287 -19.70 7.53 -2.95
C TYR A 287 -20.19 6.40 -3.85
N ASN A 288 -19.45 5.30 -3.98
CA ASN A 288 -19.91 4.14 -4.74
C ASN A 288 -21.16 3.49 -4.08
N ALA A 289 -21.16 3.33 -2.76
CA ALA A 289 -22.34 2.82 -2.04
C ALA A 289 -23.54 3.78 -2.15
N GLN A 290 -23.30 5.10 -2.11
CA GLN A 290 -24.35 6.09 -2.32
C GLN A 290 -24.91 6.02 -3.75
N GLY A 291 -24.04 5.89 -4.75
CA GLY A 291 -24.42 5.70 -6.15
C GLY A 291 -25.28 4.44 -6.33
N GLU A 292 -24.90 3.33 -5.70
CA GLU A 292 -25.67 2.08 -5.71
C GLU A 292 -27.09 2.26 -5.10
N ALA A 293 -27.18 2.93 -3.95
CA ALA A 293 -28.47 3.22 -3.32
C ALA A 293 -29.36 4.11 -4.20
N LEU A 294 -28.78 5.17 -4.77
CA LEU A 294 -29.50 6.09 -5.66
C LEU A 294 -29.99 5.40 -6.96
N GLN A 295 -29.20 4.46 -7.49
CA GLN A 295 -29.62 3.61 -8.61
C GLN A 295 -30.84 2.75 -8.26
N LYS A 296 -30.86 2.15 -7.07
CA LYS A 296 -32.02 1.36 -6.59
C LYS A 296 -33.30 2.22 -6.48
N GLU A 297 -33.15 3.49 -6.08
CA GLU A 297 -34.22 4.49 -6.02
C GLU A 297 -34.56 5.10 -7.39
N GLN A 298 -33.92 4.67 -8.47
CA GLN A 298 -34.09 5.21 -9.83
C GLN A 298 -33.75 6.71 -9.95
N LYS A 299 -32.91 7.24 -9.07
CA LYS A 299 -32.43 8.62 -9.07
C LYS A 299 -31.15 8.70 -9.91
N TRP A 300 -31.29 8.50 -11.24
CA TRP A 300 -30.18 8.21 -12.14
C TRP A 300 -29.14 9.32 -12.22
N GLU A 301 -29.57 10.60 -12.32
CA GLU A 301 -28.67 11.74 -12.36
C GLU A 301 -27.87 11.90 -11.08
N GLN A 302 -28.53 11.68 -9.93
CA GLN A 302 -27.86 11.75 -8.64
C GLN A 302 -26.87 10.59 -8.46
N ALA A 303 -27.20 9.39 -8.95
CA ALA A 303 -26.31 8.25 -8.95
C ALA A 303 -25.04 8.53 -9.79
N VAL A 304 -25.22 9.14 -10.98
CA VAL A 304 -24.09 9.59 -11.81
C VAL A 304 -23.19 10.53 -11.02
N LEU A 305 -23.76 11.54 -10.36
CA LEU A 305 -22.95 12.49 -9.56
C LEU A 305 -22.15 11.78 -8.46
N ALA A 306 -22.75 10.80 -7.78
CA ALA A 306 -22.04 10.04 -6.77
C ALA A 306 -20.85 9.25 -7.37
N TYR A 307 -21.06 8.53 -8.46
CA TYR A 307 -19.95 7.79 -9.10
C TYR A 307 -18.89 8.70 -9.72
N LEU A 308 -19.27 9.90 -10.20
CA LEU A 308 -18.32 10.89 -10.69
C LEU A 308 -17.37 11.39 -9.57
N HIS A 309 -17.82 11.46 -8.32
CA HIS A 309 -16.88 11.75 -7.21
C HIS A 309 -15.78 10.70 -7.12
N SER A 310 -16.13 9.41 -7.25
CA SER A 310 -15.13 8.33 -7.24
C SER A 310 -14.22 8.38 -8.48
N ASP A 311 -14.74 8.66 -9.66
CA ASP A 311 -13.95 8.76 -10.91
C ASP A 311 -13.00 9.96 -10.90
N LEU A 312 -13.45 11.13 -10.44
CA LEU A 312 -12.70 12.38 -10.60
C LEU A 312 -11.83 12.71 -9.38
N LEU A 313 -12.28 12.41 -8.17
CA LEU A 313 -11.61 12.84 -6.93
C LEU A 313 -10.91 11.69 -6.20
N PHE A 314 -11.39 10.45 -6.35
CA PHE A 314 -10.92 9.30 -5.57
C PHE A 314 -10.48 8.11 -6.45
N SER A 315 -10.02 8.40 -7.67
CA SER A 315 -9.59 7.39 -8.66
C SER A 315 -8.31 6.62 -8.30
N ASN A 316 -7.62 7.02 -7.24
CA ASN A 316 -6.41 6.35 -6.74
C ASN A 316 -6.71 5.00 -6.06
N ASN A 317 -7.98 4.62 -5.86
CA ASN A 317 -8.38 3.28 -5.47
C ASN A 317 -8.89 2.51 -6.70
N PRO A 318 -8.09 1.61 -7.29
CA PRO A 318 -8.42 0.98 -8.57
C PRO A 318 -9.71 0.18 -8.58
N GLU A 319 -10.02 -0.54 -7.48
CA GLU A 319 -11.24 -1.33 -7.38
C GLU A 319 -12.50 -0.44 -7.38
N SER A 320 -12.51 0.59 -6.52
CA SER A 320 -13.63 1.52 -6.45
C SER A 320 -13.76 2.35 -7.73
N HIS A 321 -12.65 2.70 -8.37
CA HIS A 321 -12.67 3.42 -9.65
C HIS A 321 -13.23 2.56 -10.79
N ALA A 322 -12.83 1.27 -10.87
CA ALA A 322 -13.39 0.34 -11.84
C ALA A 322 -14.91 0.14 -11.63
N GLU A 323 -15.37 0.03 -10.37
CA GLU A 323 -16.79 -0.01 -10.02
C GLU A 323 -17.53 1.24 -10.50
N ALA A 324 -16.99 2.42 -10.20
CA ALA A 324 -17.61 3.69 -10.62
C ALA A 324 -17.72 3.80 -12.14
N LEU A 325 -16.64 3.49 -12.88
CA LEU A 325 -16.63 3.52 -14.34
C LEU A 325 -17.65 2.55 -14.96
N TYR A 326 -17.79 1.34 -14.40
CA TYR A 326 -18.81 0.39 -14.84
C TYR A 326 -20.20 1.00 -14.71
N HIS A 327 -20.54 1.51 -13.52
CA HIS A 327 -21.87 2.10 -13.30
C HIS A 327 -22.10 3.36 -14.11
N LEU A 328 -21.10 4.23 -14.28
CA LEU A 328 -21.18 5.40 -15.16
C LEU A 328 -21.47 4.99 -16.60
N SER A 329 -20.84 3.93 -17.12
CA SER A 329 -21.11 3.45 -18.48
C SER A 329 -22.57 3.04 -18.68
N GLN A 330 -23.19 2.40 -17.67
CA GLN A 330 -24.59 1.97 -17.71
C GLN A 330 -25.56 3.16 -17.53
N LEU A 331 -25.25 4.06 -16.60
CA LEU A 331 -26.12 5.19 -16.28
C LEU A 331 -26.16 6.24 -17.37
N TRP A 332 -25.01 6.58 -17.96
CA TRP A 332 -24.96 7.52 -19.09
C TRP A 332 -25.74 6.99 -20.31
N ALA A 333 -25.65 5.69 -20.61
CA ALA A 333 -26.46 5.09 -21.67
C ALA A 333 -27.95 5.22 -21.36
N LYS A 334 -28.36 4.99 -20.10
CA LYS A 334 -29.74 5.11 -19.67
C LYS A 334 -30.28 6.54 -19.72
N LEU A 335 -29.44 7.53 -19.48
CA LEU A 335 -29.77 8.96 -19.57
C LEU A 335 -29.73 9.52 -21.01
N GLY A 336 -29.43 8.68 -22.01
CA GLY A 336 -29.38 9.12 -23.41
C GLY A 336 -28.07 9.84 -23.78
N GLU A 337 -26.99 9.61 -23.02
CA GLU A 337 -25.66 10.19 -23.22
C GLU A 337 -24.66 9.12 -23.72
N PRO A 338 -24.84 8.56 -24.94
CA PRO A 338 -24.08 7.39 -25.42
C PRO A 338 -22.58 7.66 -25.57
N GLN A 339 -22.18 8.89 -25.85
CA GLN A 339 -20.76 9.24 -25.95
C GLN A 339 -20.07 9.11 -24.58
N ARG A 340 -20.66 9.68 -23.51
CA ARG A 340 -20.13 9.57 -22.15
C ARG A 340 -20.13 8.13 -21.64
N ALA A 341 -21.14 7.35 -22.03
CA ALA A 341 -21.20 5.92 -21.73
C ALA A 341 -20.02 5.16 -22.38
N ALA A 342 -19.72 5.47 -23.65
CA ALA A 342 -18.60 4.87 -24.37
C ALA A 342 -17.24 5.27 -23.75
N GLU A 343 -17.06 6.54 -23.41
CA GLU A 343 -15.84 7.04 -22.74
C GLU A 343 -15.60 6.36 -21.40
N ALA A 344 -16.62 6.21 -20.55
CA ALA A 344 -16.52 5.50 -19.28
C ALA A 344 -16.17 4.01 -19.49
N LYS A 345 -16.78 3.36 -20.46
CA LYS A 345 -16.50 1.96 -20.81
C LYS A 345 -15.08 1.77 -21.35
N GLU A 346 -14.63 2.67 -22.24
CA GLU A 346 -13.27 2.64 -22.79
C GLU A 346 -12.23 2.81 -21.67
N LYS A 347 -12.44 3.78 -20.77
CA LYS A 347 -11.58 4.01 -19.61
C LYS A 347 -11.53 2.78 -18.71
N LEU A 348 -12.67 2.13 -18.44
CA LEU A 348 -12.75 0.88 -17.68
C LEU A 348 -11.94 -0.25 -18.33
N THR A 349 -12.14 -0.47 -19.64
CA THR A 349 -11.48 -1.58 -20.34
C THR A 349 -10.00 -1.32 -20.59
N THR A 350 -9.58 -0.06 -20.71
CA THR A 350 -8.17 0.32 -20.88
C THR A 350 -7.40 0.20 -19.56
N LEU A 351 -7.96 0.71 -18.47
CA LEU A 351 -7.26 0.75 -17.19
C LEU A 351 -7.41 -0.54 -16.37
N TYR A 352 -8.53 -1.26 -16.54
CA TYR A 352 -8.92 -2.36 -15.65
C TYR A 352 -9.48 -3.57 -16.41
N ALA A 353 -8.91 -3.92 -17.57
CA ALA A 353 -9.38 -4.97 -18.47
C ALA A 353 -9.65 -6.34 -17.79
N GLY A 354 -8.82 -6.69 -16.82
CA GLY A 354 -8.93 -7.97 -16.10
C GLY A 354 -9.82 -7.91 -14.85
N SER A 355 -10.32 -6.72 -14.47
CA SER A 355 -11.14 -6.56 -13.26
C SER A 355 -12.49 -7.29 -13.39
N ALA A 356 -13.09 -7.64 -12.25
CA ALA A 356 -14.43 -8.20 -12.21
C ALA A 356 -15.48 -7.25 -12.83
N TRP A 357 -15.25 -5.94 -12.76
CA TRP A 357 -16.14 -4.93 -13.31
C TRP A 357 -16.09 -4.82 -14.84
N ALA A 358 -14.90 -4.99 -15.44
CA ALA A 358 -14.76 -4.98 -16.90
C ALA A 358 -15.32 -6.25 -17.56
N LYS A 359 -15.51 -7.34 -16.79
CA LYS A 359 -16.06 -8.62 -17.26
C LYS A 359 -17.58 -8.71 -17.13
N LYS A 360 -18.26 -7.71 -16.53
CA LYS A 360 -19.72 -7.57 -16.48
C LYS A 360 -20.29 -6.95 -17.74
#